data_ab5dae01cc78d8213117633ad1e8573f
#
_entry.id   ab5dae01cc78d8213117633ad1e8573f
#
_cell.length_a   1.000
_cell.length_b   1.000
_cell.length_c   1.000
_cell.angle_alpha   90.00
_cell.angle_beta   90.00
_cell.angle_gamma   90.00
#
_symmetry.space_group_name_H-M   'P 1'
#
loop_
_entity.id
_entity.type
_entity.pdbx_description
1 polymer ?
#
loop_
_entity_poly.entity_id
_entity_poly.type
_entity_poly.pdbx_seq_one_letter_code
_entity_poly.pdbx_strand_id
1 'polypeptide(L)'
;INWNGSDTNALIEGQHNYIITDNSGCVFSDSIFINEPAGIILTSLISNSISCHGDSDGSIDLSVSGGSGTYVYSWSNGTITQNLSNISAGQYIATVTDSNNCSMNDTVIIDQPDSLTITVDNIANQTSCSPVNGSISISTTGGTIPYSFSWSNGETTEDITSLSANTYILSLSDSNNCSIQDTFTINSL
;
A
#
# COMPACT_ATOMS: atom_id res chain seq x y z
N ILE A 1 -0.69 -14.24 55.46
CA ILE A 1 0.39 -14.09 54.44
C ILE A 1 0.67 -12.61 54.30
N ASN A 2 1.89 -12.20 54.49
CA ASN A 2 2.31 -10.80 54.30
C ASN A 2 3.19 -10.73 53.02
N TRP A 3 2.78 -9.92 52.09
CA TRP A 3 3.53 -9.62 50.85
C TRP A 3 4.23 -8.27 51.06
N ASN A 4 5.47 -8.18 51.39
CA ASN A 4 6.33 -6.98 51.51
C ASN A 4 5.66 -5.64 51.17
N GLY A 5 4.40 -5.39 51.66
CA GLY A 5 3.68 -4.13 51.45
C GLY A 5 3.01 -3.95 50.11
N SER A 6 2.99 -4.97 49.21
CA SER A 6 2.35 -4.91 47.89
C SER A 6 0.90 -5.41 47.98
N ASP A 7 0.00 -4.75 47.26
CA ASP A 7 -1.36 -5.25 47.03
C ASP A 7 -1.29 -6.53 46.20
N THR A 8 -1.82 -7.64 46.73
CA THR A 8 -1.81 -8.95 46.08
C THR A 8 -2.66 -9.00 44.80
N ASN A 9 -3.48 -7.99 44.53
CA ASN A 9 -4.31 -7.88 43.34
C ASN A 9 -3.62 -7.11 42.19
N ALA A 10 -2.42 -6.54 42.42
CA ALA A 10 -1.73 -5.71 41.43
C ALA A 10 -0.20 -5.94 41.47
N LEU A 11 0.23 -7.21 41.53
CA LEU A 11 1.65 -7.54 41.44
C LEU A 11 2.17 -7.31 40.03
N ILE A 12 3.21 -6.48 39.86
CA ILE A 12 3.92 -6.25 38.61
C ILE A 12 4.90 -7.42 38.33
N GLU A 13 5.51 -7.43 37.14
CA GLU A 13 6.57 -8.40 36.82
C GLU A 13 7.73 -8.30 37.82
N GLY A 14 8.40 -9.41 38.04
CA GLY A 14 9.55 -9.49 38.93
C GLY A 14 9.40 -10.51 40.05
N GLN A 15 10.40 -10.55 40.92
CA GLN A 15 10.43 -11.46 42.08
C GLN A 15 9.68 -10.85 43.27
N HIS A 16 8.66 -11.55 43.76
CA HIS A 16 7.89 -11.18 44.92
C HIS A 16 8.15 -12.15 46.05
N ASN A 17 8.63 -11.67 47.18
CA ASN A 17 8.88 -12.43 48.38
C ASN A 17 7.63 -12.46 49.26
N TYR A 18 7.32 -13.57 49.90
CA TYR A 18 6.22 -13.70 50.84
C TYR A 18 6.65 -14.40 52.10
N ILE A 19 6.00 -14.06 53.19
CA ILE A 19 6.24 -14.62 54.48
C ILE A 19 4.91 -15.15 55.01
N ILE A 20 4.93 -16.37 55.49
CA ILE A 20 3.82 -17.01 56.19
C ILE A 20 4.26 -17.23 57.65
N THR A 21 3.46 -16.72 58.59
CA THR A 21 3.67 -16.94 60.02
C THR A 21 2.49 -17.70 60.59
N ASP A 22 2.73 -18.81 61.29
CA ASP A 22 1.67 -19.57 61.94
C ASP A 22 1.28 -18.94 63.31
N ASN A 23 0.24 -19.49 63.95
CA ASN A 23 -0.24 -19.01 65.24
C ASN A 23 0.76 -19.27 66.38
N SER A 24 1.78 -20.11 66.19
CA SER A 24 2.85 -20.41 67.11
C SER A 24 4.07 -19.49 66.93
N GLY A 25 4.04 -18.60 65.91
CA GLY A 25 5.12 -17.67 65.60
C GLY A 25 6.21 -18.28 64.69
N CYS A 26 6.03 -19.49 64.17
CA CYS A 26 6.97 -20.06 63.16
C CYS A 26 6.82 -19.35 61.83
N VAL A 27 7.95 -19.00 61.22
CA VAL A 27 8.02 -18.20 59.98
C VAL A 27 8.55 -19.07 58.83
N PHE A 28 7.82 -19.06 57.71
CA PHE A 28 8.26 -19.60 56.42
C PHE A 28 8.34 -18.44 55.40
N SER A 29 9.44 -18.34 54.65
CA SER A 29 9.62 -17.35 53.61
C SER A 29 9.99 -18.04 52.32
N ASP A 30 9.40 -17.59 51.19
CA ASP A 30 9.69 -18.04 49.85
C ASP A 30 9.43 -16.93 48.85
N SER A 31 9.70 -17.14 47.58
CA SER A 31 9.52 -16.17 46.55
C SER A 31 8.82 -16.76 45.31
N ILE A 32 8.04 -15.93 44.64
CA ILE A 32 7.42 -16.24 43.34
C ILE A 32 7.90 -15.22 42.35
N PHE A 33 8.18 -15.65 41.14
CA PHE A 33 8.51 -14.77 40.00
C PHE A 33 7.29 -14.62 39.11
N ILE A 34 6.89 -13.37 38.86
CA ILE A 34 5.81 -13.03 37.92
C ILE A 34 6.47 -12.59 36.62
N ASN A 35 6.17 -13.31 35.53
CA ASN A 35 6.61 -12.96 34.20
C ASN A 35 5.53 -12.14 33.50
N GLU A 36 5.95 -11.05 32.84
CA GLU A 36 5.12 -10.35 31.87
C GLU A 36 5.34 -11.01 30.50
N PRO A 37 4.28 -11.35 29.76
CA PRO A 37 4.41 -11.79 28.38
C PRO A 37 5.05 -10.72 27.51
N ALA A 38 5.89 -11.10 26.54
CA ALA A 38 6.40 -10.16 25.55
C ALA A 38 5.25 -9.47 24.84
N GLY A 39 5.33 -8.15 24.66
CA GLY A 39 4.31 -7.39 23.93
C GLY A 39 4.19 -7.81 22.47
N ILE A 40 3.03 -7.58 21.86
CA ILE A 40 2.82 -7.84 20.42
C ILE A 40 3.69 -6.88 19.62
N ILE A 41 4.40 -7.40 18.62
CA ILE A 41 5.18 -6.66 17.65
C ILE A 41 4.61 -6.95 16.28
N LEU A 42 4.24 -5.89 15.54
CA LEU A 42 3.76 -5.95 14.17
C LEU A 42 4.84 -5.45 13.23
N THR A 43 4.96 -6.12 12.09
CA THR A 43 5.78 -5.67 10.95
C THR A 43 4.96 -5.87 9.69
N SER A 44 4.59 -4.78 9.03
CA SER A 44 3.86 -4.79 7.77
C SER A 44 4.81 -4.48 6.60
N LEU A 45 4.65 -5.21 5.51
CA LEU A 45 5.38 -5.02 4.26
C LEU A 45 4.38 -4.89 3.11
N ILE A 46 4.61 -3.91 2.25
CA ILE A 46 3.91 -3.83 0.96
C ILE A 46 4.56 -4.89 0.06
N SER A 47 3.85 -5.98 -0.22
CA SER A 47 4.37 -7.07 -1.04
C SER A 47 4.11 -6.83 -2.54
N ASN A 48 3.05 -6.10 -2.88
CA ASN A 48 2.78 -5.60 -4.23
C ASN A 48 2.30 -4.15 -4.16
N SER A 49 2.93 -3.29 -4.95
CA SER A 49 2.46 -1.91 -5.19
C SER A 49 1.34 -1.91 -6.25
N ILE A 50 0.56 -0.84 -6.29
CA ILE A 50 -0.45 -0.64 -7.34
C ILE A 50 0.25 -0.41 -8.68
N SER A 51 -0.10 -1.19 -9.70
CA SER A 51 0.55 -1.11 -11.01
C SER A 51 0.04 0.05 -11.85
N CYS A 52 -1.28 0.30 -11.89
CA CYS A 52 -1.88 1.41 -12.62
C CYS A 52 -2.76 2.27 -11.72
N HIS A 53 -2.91 3.53 -12.07
CA HIS A 53 -3.83 4.43 -11.37
C HIS A 53 -5.25 3.86 -11.34
N GLY A 54 -5.81 3.70 -10.14
CA GLY A 54 -7.16 3.16 -9.93
C GLY A 54 -7.25 1.65 -9.86
N ASP A 55 -6.17 0.92 -10.04
CA ASP A 55 -6.17 -0.54 -9.90
C ASP A 55 -6.29 -0.99 -8.43
N SER A 56 -6.54 -2.27 -8.25
CA SER A 56 -6.69 -2.91 -6.94
C SER A 56 -5.88 -4.21 -6.89
N ASP A 57 -4.61 -4.12 -7.26
CA ASP A 57 -3.67 -5.25 -7.30
C ASP A 57 -2.61 -5.20 -6.18
N GLY A 58 -2.74 -4.25 -5.25
CA GLY A 58 -1.89 -4.10 -4.09
C GLY A 58 -2.04 -5.25 -3.08
N SER A 59 -1.02 -5.47 -2.28
CA SER A 59 -1.05 -6.44 -1.18
C SER A 59 -0.16 -6.02 -0.01
N ILE A 60 -0.54 -6.46 1.19
CA ILE A 60 0.21 -6.24 2.43
C ILE A 60 0.43 -7.59 3.10
N ASP A 61 1.68 -7.90 3.42
CA ASP A 61 2.06 -9.03 4.27
C ASP A 61 2.31 -8.54 5.69
N LEU A 62 1.58 -9.09 6.65
CA LEU A 62 1.69 -8.76 8.07
C LEU A 62 2.36 -9.90 8.83
N SER A 63 3.49 -9.59 9.46
CA SER A 63 4.17 -10.49 10.39
C SER A 63 3.89 -10.08 11.83
N VAL A 64 3.61 -11.06 12.68
CA VAL A 64 3.30 -10.85 14.10
C VAL A 64 4.24 -11.68 14.95
N SER A 65 4.74 -11.12 16.03
CA SER A 65 5.53 -11.82 17.05
C SER A 65 5.21 -11.27 18.44
N GLY A 66 5.61 -12.00 19.49
CA GLY A 66 5.25 -11.65 20.88
C GLY A 66 3.78 -11.94 21.20
N GLY A 67 3.27 -11.36 22.28
CA GLY A 67 1.94 -11.66 22.78
C GLY A 67 1.78 -13.09 23.31
N SER A 68 0.54 -13.53 23.47
CA SER A 68 0.20 -14.83 24.06
C SER A 68 -0.85 -15.58 23.24
N GLY A 69 -0.55 -16.85 22.88
CA GLY A 69 -1.52 -17.74 22.24
C GLY A 69 -1.78 -17.41 20.76
N THR A 70 -3.05 -17.44 20.36
CA THR A 70 -3.47 -17.19 18.97
C THR A 70 -3.81 -15.73 18.76
N TYR A 71 -3.67 -15.27 17.51
CA TYR A 71 -3.99 -13.88 17.12
C TYR A 71 -5.33 -13.80 16.38
N VAL A 72 -6.04 -12.72 16.62
CA VAL A 72 -7.21 -12.30 15.85
C VAL A 72 -6.84 -11.01 15.10
N TYR A 73 -7.14 -10.97 13.81
CA TYR A 73 -6.83 -9.86 12.92
C TYR A 73 -8.09 -9.07 12.58
N SER A 74 -7.95 -7.76 12.48
CA SER A 74 -8.99 -6.87 11.97
C SER A 74 -8.33 -5.71 11.24
N TRP A 75 -8.80 -5.43 10.02
CA TRP A 75 -8.32 -4.31 9.21
C TRP A 75 -9.39 -3.23 9.08
N SER A 76 -8.97 -1.99 8.85
CA SER A 76 -9.86 -0.84 8.67
C SER A 76 -10.85 -1.00 7.51
N ASN A 77 -10.56 -1.86 6.52
CA ASN A 77 -11.46 -2.21 5.41
C ASN A 77 -12.44 -3.35 5.74
N GLY A 78 -12.45 -3.84 6.98
CA GLY A 78 -13.33 -4.93 7.44
C GLY A 78 -12.79 -6.34 7.21
N THR A 79 -11.61 -6.51 6.61
CA THR A 79 -10.95 -7.81 6.44
C THR A 79 -10.45 -8.34 7.79
N ILE A 80 -10.49 -9.68 7.96
CA ILE A 80 -10.08 -10.37 9.20
C ILE A 80 -8.95 -11.38 8.97
N THR A 81 -8.34 -11.39 7.79
CA THR A 81 -7.17 -12.23 7.48
C THR A 81 -5.87 -11.55 7.93
N GLN A 82 -4.81 -12.33 8.12
CA GLN A 82 -3.49 -11.80 8.46
C GLN A 82 -2.97 -10.85 7.38
N ASN A 83 -3.03 -11.27 6.11
CA ASN A 83 -2.55 -10.52 4.96
C ASN A 83 -3.72 -9.91 4.18
N LEU A 84 -3.45 -8.81 3.45
CA LEU A 84 -4.37 -8.24 2.48
C LEU A 84 -3.87 -8.50 1.05
N SER A 85 -4.80 -8.74 0.14
CA SER A 85 -4.53 -8.85 -1.30
C SER A 85 -5.67 -8.22 -2.10
N ASN A 86 -5.37 -7.85 -3.35
CA ASN A 86 -6.31 -7.18 -4.25
C ASN A 86 -6.92 -5.92 -3.63
N ILE A 87 -6.06 -5.08 -3.04
CA ILE A 87 -6.45 -3.82 -2.42
C ILE A 87 -6.03 -2.63 -3.29
N SER A 88 -6.82 -1.58 -3.27
CA SER A 88 -6.53 -0.31 -3.95
C SER A 88 -5.58 0.57 -3.13
N ALA A 89 -5.16 1.67 -3.71
CA ALA A 89 -4.43 2.71 -2.99
C ALA A 89 -5.26 3.25 -1.82
N GLY A 90 -4.59 3.50 -0.70
CA GLY A 90 -5.23 4.01 0.51
C GLY A 90 -4.50 3.67 1.79
N GLN A 91 -5.07 4.08 2.90
CA GLN A 91 -4.56 3.79 4.24
C GLN A 91 -5.26 2.57 4.83
N TYR A 92 -4.46 1.63 5.32
CA TYR A 92 -4.91 0.40 5.97
C TYR A 92 -4.36 0.32 7.38
N ILE A 93 -5.25 0.15 8.37
CA ILE A 93 -4.86 -0.01 9.77
C ILE A 93 -5.13 -1.46 10.14
N ALA A 94 -4.07 -2.18 10.52
CA ALA A 94 -4.15 -3.50 11.12
C ALA A 94 -4.35 -3.38 12.62
N THR A 95 -5.26 -4.13 13.18
CA THR A 95 -5.39 -4.37 14.62
C THR A 95 -5.21 -5.86 14.85
N VAL A 96 -4.22 -6.22 15.67
CA VAL A 96 -3.97 -7.61 16.08
C VAL A 96 -4.22 -7.73 17.57
N THR A 97 -5.02 -8.70 17.95
CA THR A 97 -5.37 -8.99 19.35
C THR A 97 -4.95 -10.41 19.69
N ASP A 98 -4.27 -10.61 20.80
CA ASP A 98 -3.87 -11.92 21.31
C ASP A 98 -4.94 -12.59 22.19
N SER A 99 -4.66 -13.82 22.65
CA SER A 99 -5.59 -14.56 23.51
C SER A 99 -5.84 -13.95 24.89
N ASN A 100 -4.99 -13.02 25.32
CA ASN A 100 -5.16 -12.27 26.58
C ASN A 100 -5.90 -10.93 26.37
N ASN A 101 -6.41 -10.67 25.17
CA ASN A 101 -7.03 -9.41 24.74
C ASN A 101 -6.04 -8.21 24.74
N CYS A 102 -4.74 -8.45 24.72
CA CYS A 102 -3.78 -7.41 24.41
C CYS A 102 -3.84 -7.10 22.91
N SER A 103 -3.83 -5.83 22.53
CA SER A 103 -3.92 -5.43 21.12
C SER A 103 -2.81 -4.48 20.72
N MET A 104 -2.41 -4.56 19.45
CA MET A 104 -1.46 -3.66 18.80
C MET A 104 -1.98 -3.26 17.43
N ASN A 105 -1.72 -2.01 17.05
CA ASN A 105 -2.10 -1.46 15.75
C ASN A 105 -0.86 -1.09 14.93
N ASP A 106 -0.96 -1.28 13.61
CA ASP A 106 0.01 -0.75 12.64
C ASP A 106 -0.74 -0.12 11.47
N THR A 107 -0.11 0.87 10.82
CA THR A 107 -0.71 1.62 9.72
C THR A 107 0.17 1.55 8.50
N VAL A 108 -0.39 1.09 7.38
CA VAL A 108 0.26 0.99 6.08
C VAL A 108 -0.46 1.88 5.08
N ILE A 109 0.31 2.64 4.29
CA ILE A 109 -0.20 3.44 3.18
C ILE A 109 0.25 2.76 1.88
N ILE A 110 -0.71 2.43 1.02
CA ILE A 110 -0.47 1.94 -0.34
C ILE A 110 -0.69 3.13 -1.28
N ASP A 111 0.36 3.53 -1.96
CA ASP A 111 0.33 4.57 -2.99
C ASP A 111 0.05 3.94 -4.38
N GLN A 112 -0.37 4.78 -5.32
CA GLN A 112 -0.56 4.43 -6.73
C GLN A 112 0.17 5.43 -7.62
N PRO A 113 0.54 5.05 -8.87
CA PRO A 113 1.04 6.00 -9.86
C PRO A 113 0.02 7.09 -10.17
N ASP A 114 0.49 8.25 -10.60
CA ASP A 114 -0.38 9.28 -11.17
C ASP A 114 -1.07 8.75 -12.43
N SER A 115 -2.27 9.26 -12.72
CA SER A 115 -3.00 8.87 -13.94
C SER A 115 -2.21 9.25 -15.19
N LEU A 116 -2.04 8.29 -16.11
CA LEU A 116 -1.46 8.53 -17.42
C LEU A 116 -2.34 9.52 -18.22
N THR A 117 -1.76 10.59 -18.72
CA THR A 117 -2.49 11.65 -19.43
C THR A 117 -1.76 12.10 -20.70
N ILE A 118 -2.52 12.46 -21.75
CA ILE A 118 -2.05 13.07 -22.98
C ILE A 118 -2.53 14.52 -23.00
N THR A 119 -1.63 15.44 -23.25
CA THR A 119 -1.95 16.88 -23.46
C THR A 119 -1.57 17.26 -24.88
N VAL A 120 -2.48 17.92 -25.59
CA VAL A 120 -2.20 18.42 -26.94
C VAL A 120 -1.45 19.73 -26.81
N ASP A 121 -0.22 19.78 -27.31
CA ASP A 121 0.57 21.02 -27.37
C ASP A 121 0.26 21.82 -28.65
N ASN A 122 0.18 21.12 -29.81
CA ASN A 122 -0.17 21.73 -31.07
C ASN A 122 -0.70 20.74 -32.10
N ILE A 123 -1.67 21.14 -32.90
CA ILE A 123 -2.11 20.46 -34.11
C ILE A 123 -2.02 21.42 -35.28
N ALA A 124 -1.12 21.14 -36.23
CA ALA A 124 -1.02 21.90 -37.47
C ALA A 124 -1.78 21.16 -38.60
N ASN A 125 -2.77 21.83 -39.17
CA ASN A 125 -3.54 21.30 -40.30
C ASN A 125 -2.70 21.21 -41.58
N GLN A 126 -3.11 20.34 -42.51
CA GLN A 126 -2.48 20.24 -43.82
C GLN A 126 -2.80 21.48 -44.70
N THR A 127 -1.77 22.23 -45.05
CA THR A 127 -1.86 23.40 -45.98
C THR A 127 -1.19 23.14 -47.30
N SER A 128 -0.48 22.04 -47.49
CA SER A 128 0.23 21.64 -48.69
C SER A 128 -0.05 20.18 -49.05
N CYS A 129 -0.26 19.90 -50.33
CA CYS A 129 -0.49 18.54 -50.82
C CYS A 129 0.82 17.80 -51.20
N SER A 130 1.91 18.56 -51.42
CA SER A 130 3.21 17.97 -51.81
C SER A 130 4.36 18.91 -51.44
N PRO A 131 5.19 18.60 -50.43
CA PRO A 131 4.95 17.54 -49.44
C PRO A 131 3.76 17.84 -48.50
N VAL A 132 3.13 16.86 -47.95
CA VAL A 132 2.14 17.00 -46.86
C VAL A 132 2.85 17.55 -45.64
N ASN A 133 2.18 18.42 -44.88
CA ASN A 133 2.83 19.21 -43.79
C ASN A 133 2.02 19.32 -42.50
N GLY A 134 0.99 18.48 -42.33
CA GLY A 134 0.28 18.38 -41.05
C GLY A 134 1.19 17.84 -39.96
N SER A 135 0.92 18.19 -38.70
CA SER A 135 1.64 17.64 -37.55
C SER A 135 0.78 17.62 -36.29
N ILE A 136 1.11 16.69 -35.40
CA ILE A 136 0.53 16.58 -34.06
C ILE A 136 1.70 16.53 -33.07
N SER A 137 1.67 17.45 -32.11
CA SER A 137 2.63 17.52 -30.98
C SER A 137 1.86 17.39 -29.69
N ILE A 138 2.32 16.50 -28.84
CA ILE A 138 1.70 16.15 -27.55
C ILE A 138 2.75 16.10 -26.44
N SER A 139 2.28 16.22 -25.20
CA SER A 139 3.06 15.96 -24.00
C SER A 139 2.38 14.87 -23.19
N THR A 140 3.18 13.97 -22.62
CA THR A 140 2.71 12.85 -21.78
C THR A 140 3.13 13.04 -20.35
N THR A 141 2.22 12.84 -19.39
CA THR A 141 2.52 12.86 -17.94
C THR A 141 1.79 11.76 -17.20
N GLY A 142 2.24 11.47 -15.96
CA GLY A 142 1.69 10.38 -15.13
C GLY A 142 2.19 9.01 -15.56
N GLY A 143 1.59 7.94 -14.99
CA GLY A 143 2.05 6.58 -15.21
C GLY A 143 3.49 6.34 -14.76
N THR A 144 4.11 5.28 -15.28
CA THR A 144 5.48 4.87 -14.98
C THR A 144 6.33 4.83 -16.24
N ILE A 145 7.37 5.67 -16.32
CA ILE A 145 8.27 5.72 -17.49
C ILE A 145 9.08 4.41 -17.64
N PRO A 146 9.49 4.03 -18.88
CA PRO A 146 9.29 4.71 -20.15
C PRO A 146 7.90 4.52 -20.77
N TYR A 147 7.52 5.43 -21.66
CA TYR A 147 6.30 5.36 -22.45
C TYR A 147 6.51 4.68 -23.80
N SER A 148 5.45 4.07 -24.32
CA SER A 148 5.39 3.49 -25.67
C SER A 148 4.21 4.10 -26.41
N PHE A 149 4.49 4.63 -27.60
CA PHE A 149 3.51 5.27 -28.50
C PHE A 149 3.22 4.34 -29.67
N SER A 150 1.96 4.23 -30.04
CA SER A 150 1.51 3.49 -31.22
C SER A 150 0.40 4.25 -31.92
N TRP A 151 0.73 4.85 -33.06
CA TRP A 151 -0.21 5.60 -33.88
C TRP A 151 -0.85 4.73 -34.96
N SER A 152 -2.07 5.08 -35.36
CA SER A 152 -2.81 4.35 -36.42
C SER A 152 -2.13 4.37 -37.80
N ASN A 153 -1.19 5.30 -38.02
CA ASN A 153 -0.37 5.35 -39.24
C ASN A 153 0.94 4.55 -39.16
N GLY A 154 1.20 3.88 -38.02
CA GLY A 154 2.40 3.07 -37.78
C GLY A 154 3.57 3.82 -37.15
N GLU A 155 3.45 5.11 -36.87
CA GLU A 155 4.47 5.87 -36.16
C GLU A 155 4.51 5.46 -34.66
N THR A 156 5.70 5.61 -34.04
CA THR A 156 5.96 5.21 -32.64
C THR A 156 6.65 6.30 -31.82
N THR A 157 6.70 7.50 -32.34
CA THR A 157 7.23 8.69 -31.65
C THR A 157 6.13 9.45 -30.93
N GLU A 158 6.49 10.23 -29.91
CA GLU A 158 5.53 11.08 -29.18
C GLU A 158 4.87 12.08 -30.14
N ASP A 159 5.68 12.83 -30.87
CA ASP A 159 5.24 13.76 -31.90
C ASP A 159 5.29 13.11 -33.28
N ILE A 160 4.33 13.44 -34.16
CA ILE A 160 4.29 12.98 -35.54
C ILE A 160 4.09 14.11 -36.51
N THR A 161 4.78 14.05 -37.65
CA THR A 161 4.83 15.10 -38.67
C THR A 161 4.60 14.58 -40.08
N SER A 162 4.53 15.44 -41.08
CA SER A 162 4.29 15.09 -42.48
C SER A 162 2.98 14.32 -42.67
N LEU A 163 1.93 14.79 -42.01
CA LEU A 163 0.62 14.16 -41.98
C LEU A 163 -0.30 14.71 -43.05
N SER A 164 -1.05 13.87 -43.71
CA SER A 164 -2.20 14.23 -44.53
C SER A 164 -3.43 14.52 -43.69
N ALA A 165 -4.42 15.20 -44.22
CA ALA A 165 -5.72 15.38 -43.61
C ALA A 165 -6.37 14.00 -43.38
N ASN A 166 -6.54 13.64 -42.11
CA ASN A 166 -7.09 12.39 -41.68
C ASN A 166 -7.31 12.42 -40.16
N THR A 167 -7.89 11.32 -39.63
CA THR A 167 -7.99 11.05 -38.19
C THR A 167 -6.87 10.08 -37.78
N TYR A 168 -6.14 10.44 -36.75
CA TYR A 168 -5.03 9.68 -36.16
C TYR A 168 -5.40 9.24 -34.76
N ILE A 169 -5.26 7.95 -34.46
CA ILE A 169 -5.52 7.36 -33.16
C ILE A 169 -4.18 7.02 -32.53
N LEU A 170 -3.94 7.53 -31.32
CA LEU A 170 -2.81 7.16 -30.48
C LEU A 170 -3.24 6.15 -29.44
N SER A 171 -2.52 5.06 -29.31
CA SER A 171 -2.49 4.20 -28.14
C SER A 171 -1.18 4.44 -27.42
N LEU A 172 -1.27 4.99 -26.20
CA LEU A 172 -0.14 5.25 -25.33
C LEU A 172 -0.14 4.24 -24.19
N SER A 173 1.01 3.65 -23.90
CA SER A 173 1.19 2.78 -22.72
C SER A 173 2.46 3.15 -21.97
N ASP A 174 2.43 2.93 -20.67
CA ASP A 174 3.59 3.07 -19.77
C ASP A 174 4.33 1.74 -19.58
N SER A 175 5.39 1.72 -18.75
CA SER A 175 6.19 0.51 -18.49
C SER A 175 5.44 -0.57 -17.71
N ASN A 176 4.35 -0.23 -17.02
CA ASN A 176 3.49 -1.17 -16.31
C ASN A 176 2.35 -1.70 -17.19
N ASN A 177 2.33 -1.32 -18.49
CA ASN A 177 1.27 -1.60 -19.47
C ASN A 177 -0.07 -0.91 -19.14
N CYS A 178 -0.06 0.12 -18.31
CA CYS A 178 -1.22 1.00 -18.17
C CYS A 178 -1.40 1.78 -19.47
N SER A 179 -2.59 1.80 -20.02
CA SER A 179 -2.79 2.36 -21.36
C SER A 179 -3.98 3.32 -21.43
N ILE A 180 -3.81 4.35 -22.26
CA ILE A 180 -4.89 5.25 -22.67
C ILE A 180 -4.88 5.40 -24.19
N GLN A 181 -6.00 5.81 -24.73
CA GLN A 181 -6.15 6.06 -26.18
C GLN A 181 -6.77 7.44 -26.40
N ASP A 182 -6.29 8.14 -27.41
CA ASP A 182 -6.87 9.42 -27.84
C ASP A 182 -6.91 9.53 -29.36
N THR A 183 -7.71 10.49 -29.87
CA THR A 183 -8.02 10.63 -31.27
C THR A 183 -7.84 12.08 -31.71
N PHE A 184 -7.03 12.30 -32.76
CA PHE A 184 -6.64 13.60 -33.28
C PHE A 184 -7.04 13.73 -34.74
N THR A 185 -7.50 14.90 -35.16
CA THR A 185 -7.91 15.16 -36.55
C THR A 185 -7.08 16.26 -37.16
N ILE A 186 -6.45 15.95 -38.30
CA ILE A 186 -5.81 16.93 -39.20
C ILE A 186 -6.81 17.24 -40.31
N ASN A 187 -7.13 18.51 -40.49
CA ASN A 187 -8.00 18.98 -41.57
C ASN A 187 -7.15 19.45 -42.77
N SER A 188 -7.74 19.42 -43.98
CA SER A 188 -7.19 20.14 -45.14
C SER A 188 -7.72 21.57 -45.17
N LEU A 189 -6.86 22.50 -45.52
CA LEU A 189 -7.22 23.89 -45.80
C LEU A 189 -7.30 24.11 -47.30
#